data_4f4be1553fd2173c9aa8004f593e9f7d
#
_entry.id   4f4be1553fd2173c9aa8004f593e9f7d
#
_cell.length_a   1.000
_cell.length_b   1.000
_cell.length_c   1.000
_cell.angle_alpha   90.00
_cell.angle_beta   90.00
_cell.angle_gamma   90.00
#
_symmetry.space_group_name_H-M   'P 1'
#
loop_
_entity.id
_entity.type
_entity.pdbx_description
1 polymer ?
#
loop_
_entity_poly.entity_id
_entity_poly.type
_entity_poly.pdbx_seq_one_letter_code
_entity_poly.pdbx_strand_id
1 'polypeptide(L)'
;MYFIIAGNASFVKEISLLYPGADWGGEPAAIRDILQKSFNQKAQYGLMAKSRVLLRFLFVEFSDIIKPSNPKRKRENCMRTITAAAITDTVARLCVQANTHLPDDIVAALDRRRKEEPWPLAKETLGLLWDNMELAEQKDLPICQDTGMACVFVELGQDIHIEGDFEQAVHEGVRRGYGEGYLRKSIVGDPLRRVNTGDNTPAAITLRLVPGEGCTITVAPKGFGSENMSRLGMLKPADGVEGVKKFVLDTVRQAGPNPCPPIVLGIGVGGSFDKVAYLAKHALLRPIDRPNADPYYAQLEGELLEEINAMGIGPQGFGGQTTCLGLSIEAAPTHVAGLPVAVNVSCHVTRRATAKL
;
A
#
# COMPACT_ATOMS: atom_id res chain seq x y z
N MET A 1 -4.89 33.76 -14.62
CA MET A 1 -4.59 32.68 -15.59
C MET A 1 -4.93 31.31 -14.96
N TYR A 2 -6.19 31.17 -14.46
CA TYR A 2 -6.68 29.97 -13.78
C TYR A 2 -8.16 29.73 -14.02
N PHE A 3 -8.62 29.80 -15.32
CA PHE A 3 -10.02 29.60 -15.65
C PHE A 3 -10.25 28.76 -16.93
N ILE A 4 -9.39 27.79 -17.22
CA ILE A 4 -9.52 26.97 -18.44
C ILE A 4 -9.66 25.45 -18.15
N ILE A 5 -10.00 25.06 -16.91
CA ILE A 5 -10.29 23.62 -16.63
C ILE A 5 -11.59 23.49 -15.82
N ALA A 6 -12.61 24.21 -16.18
CA ALA A 6 -13.97 23.89 -15.75
C ALA A 6 -14.79 23.57 -17.02
N GLY A 7 -15.23 22.34 -17.10
CA GLY A 7 -15.78 21.67 -18.25
C GLY A 7 -16.75 22.46 -19.12
N ASN A 8 -16.79 22.08 -20.36
CA ASN A 8 -17.56 22.58 -21.51
C ASN A 8 -18.98 23.15 -21.27
N ALA A 9 -19.64 22.82 -20.18
CA ALA A 9 -21.01 23.25 -19.89
C ALA A 9 -21.12 24.73 -19.45
N SER A 10 -20.13 25.29 -18.75
CA SER A 10 -20.18 26.70 -18.32
C SER A 10 -19.88 27.67 -19.46
N PHE A 11 -18.98 27.32 -20.36
CA PHE A 11 -18.60 28.12 -21.52
C PHE A 11 -19.71 28.18 -22.58
N VAL A 12 -20.39 27.05 -22.84
CA VAL A 12 -21.56 26.99 -23.75
C VAL A 12 -22.71 27.86 -23.19
N LYS A 13 -22.87 27.88 -21.85
CA LYS A 13 -23.91 28.70 -21.20
C LYS A 13 -23.63 30.20 -21.30
N GLU A 14 -22.38 30.64 -21.22
CA GLU A 14 -22.01 32.05 -21.43
C GLU A 14 -22.16 32.52 -22.88
N ILE A 15 -21.81 31.66 -23.83
CA ILE A 15 -22.00 31.97 -25.26
C ILE A 15 -23.51 32.01 -25.64
N SER A 16 -24.34 31.14 -25.05
CA SER A 16 -25.78 31.15 -25.28
C SER A 16 -26.48 32.40 -24.73
N LEU A 17 -25.93 33.03 -23.68
CA LEU A 17 -26.39 34.32 -23.15
C LEU A 17 -26.08 35.50 -24.12
N LEU A 18 -25.00 35.39 -24.90
CA LEU A 18 -24.58 36.39 -25.87
C LEU A 18 -25.30 36.26 -27.23
N TYR A 19 -25.85 35.09 -27.51
CA TYR A 19 -26.54 34.77 -28.76
C TYR A 19 -27.85 34.01 -28.52
N PRO A 20 -28.89 34.65 -27.98
CA PRO A 20 -30.16 34.00 -27.73
C PRO A 20 -30.82 33.61 -29.06
N GLY A 21 -31.10 32.32 -29.25
CA GLY A 21 -31.76 31.75 -30.45
C GLY A 21 -30.84 30.94 -31.36
N ALA A 22 -29.59 30.70 -31.02
CA ALA A 22 -28.73 29.80 -31.76
C ALA A 22 -28.95 28.34 -31.31
N ASP A 23 -29.14 27.43 -32.22
CA ASP A 23 -29.19 25.99 -31.98
C ASP A 23 -27.74 25.45 -31.85
N TRP A 24 -27.36 25.01 -30.64
CA TRP A 24 -26.04 24.53 -30.31
C TRP A 24 -25.89 23.01 -30.40
N GLY A 25 -26.93 22.33 -30.93
CA GLY A 25 -26.98 20.85 -31.07
C GLY A 25 -26.37 20.35 -32.36
N GLY A 26 -25.10 20.66 -32.68
CA GLY A 26 -24.54 20.26 -33.96
C GLY A 26 -23.04 19.99 -33.95
N GLU A 27 -22.55 19.46 -35.08
CA GLU A 27 -21.13 19.18 -35.32
C GLU A 27 -20.23 20.44 -35.17
N PRO A 28 -18.95 20.30 -34.84
CA PRO A 28 -17.98 21.41 -34.69
C PRO A 28 -17.91 22.37 -35.88
N ALA A 29 -18.24 21.89 -37.08
CA ALA A 29 -18.31 22.69 -38.30
C ALA A 29 -19.46 23.73 -38.29
N ALA A 30 -20.62 23.39 -37.74
CA ALA A 30 -21.78 24.27 -37.62
C ALA A 30 -21.50 25.44 -36.65
N ILE A 31 -20.82 25.18 -35.54
CA ILE A 31 -20.42 26.22 -34.57
C ILE A 31 -19.45 27.21 -35.20
N ARG A 32 -18.51 26.74 -36.00
CA ARG A 32 -17.56 27.57 -36.74
C ARG A 32 -18.26 28.54 -37.72
N ASP A 33 -19.25 28.04 -38.45
CA ASP A 33 -20.00 28.81 -39.45
C ASP A 33 -20.86 29.90 -38.79
N ILE A 34 -21.48 29.59 -37.65
CA ILE A 34 -22.28 30.56 -36.88
C ILE A 34 -21.39 31.66 -36.31
N LEU A 35 -20.25 31.35 -35.77
CA LEU A 35 -19.28 32.32 -35.22
C LEU A 35 -18.72 33.20 -36.37
N GLN A 36 -18.41 32.63 -37.52
CA GLN A 36 -17.92 33.37 -38.69
C GLN A 36 -18.95 34.33 -39.26
N LYS A 37 -20.20 33.92 -39.36
CA LYS A 37 -21.33 34.78 -39.84
C LYS A 37 -21.58 35.93 -38.85
N SER A 38 -21.62 35.65 -37.56
CA SER A 38 -21.78 36.67 -36.51
C SER A 38 -20.62 37.67 -36.45
N PHE A 39 -19.41 37.22 -36.72
CA PHE A 39 -18.24 38.10 -36.82
C PHE A 39 -18.29 39.04 -38.00
N ASN A 40 -18.66 38.54 -39.18
CA ASN A 40 -18.76 39.33 -40.39
C ASN A 40 -19.88 40.38 -40.31
N GLN A 41 -21.00 40.05 -39.66
CA GLN A 41 -22.10 40.96 -39.42
C GLN A 41 -21.76 42.11 -38.47
N LYS A 42 -20.99 41.85 -37.39
CA LYS A 42 -20.56 42.86 -36.45
C LYS A 42 -19.40 43.75 -36.98
N ALA A 43 -18.58 43.21 -37.88
CA ALA A 43 -17.54 43.97 -38.58
C ALA A 43 -18.10 45.09 -39.49
N GLN A 44 -19.30 44.91 -40.04
CA GLN A 44 -20.02 45.94 -40.84
C GLN A 44 -20.47 47.14 -40.01
N TYR A 45 -20.60 47.01 -38.69
CA TYR A 45 -21.13 48.11 -37.82
C TYR A 45 -20.06 48.91 -37.10
N GLY A 46 -18.79 48.83 -37.50
CA GLY A 46 -17.73 49.78 -37.07
C GLY A 46 -17.29 49.72 -35.60
N LEU A 47 -17.72 48.74 -34.82
CA LEU A 47 -17.61 48.74 -33.34
C LEU A 47 -16.41 47.94 -32.75
N MET A 48 -15.35 47.59 -33.53
CA MET A 48 -14.33 46.70 -33.02
C MET A 48 -12.89 46.94 -33.49
N ALA A 49 -12.26 48.00 -33.01
CA ALA A 49 -10.80 48.15 -33.13
C ALA A 49 -9.99 47.38 -32.02
N LYS A 50 -10.58 47.12 -30.84
CA LYS A 50 -9.88 46.47 -29.72
C LYS A 50 -10.11 44.95 -29.59
N SER A 51 -11.07 44.41 -30.27
CA SER A 51 -11.37 42.95 -30.15
C SER A 51 -10.71 42.06 -31.22
N ARG A 52 -10.05 42.63 -32.23
CA ARG A 52 -9.36 41.83 -33.28
C ARG A 52 -8.16 41.01 -32.77
N VAL A 53 -7.48 41.50 -31.76
CA VAL A 53 -6.32 40.78 -31.20
C VAL A 53 -6.77 39.62 -30.31
N LEU A 54 -7.84 39.82 -29.53
CA LEU A 54 -8.35 38.77 -28.65
C LEU A 54 -8.99 37.60 -29.42
N LEU A 55 -9.71 37.91 -30.52
CA LEU A 55 -10.30 36.87 -31.35
C LEU A 55 -9.28 36.11 -32.22
N ARG A 56 -8.15 36.75 -32.60
CA ARG A 56 -7.06 36.03 -33.29
C ARG A 56 -6.35 35.07 -32.34
N PHE A 57 -6.15 35.42 -31.10
CA PHE A 57 -5.59 34.51 -30.10
C PHE A 57 -6.53 33.32 -29.82
N LEU A 58 -7.80 33.55 -29.65
CA LEU A 58 -8.81 32.48 -29.49
C LEU A 58 -8.89 31.54 -30.68
N PHE A 59 -8.77 32.07 -31.92
CA PHE A 59 -8.85 31.24 -33.14
C PHE A 59 -7.60 30.40 -33.41
N VAL A 60 -6.41 30.86 -33.00
CA VAL A 60 -5.17 30.10 -33.16
C VAL A 60 -5.11 28.95 -32.10
N GLU A 61 -5.54 29.21 -30.86
CA GLU A 61 -5.61 28.13 -29.85
C GLU A 61 -6.73 27.11 -30.16
N PHE A 62 -7.84 27.54 -30.72
CA PHE A 62 -8.94 26.63 -31.10
C PHE A 62 -8.62 25.75 -32.32
N SER A 63 -7.80 26.20 -33.26
CA SER A 63 -7.38 25.36 -34.40
C SER A 63 -6.37 24.28 -34.00
N ASP A 64 -5.65 24.46 -32.90
CA ASP A 64 -4.74 23.42 -32.35
C ASP A 64 -5.46 22.43 -31.41
N ILE A 65 -6.58 22.84 -30.81
CA ILE A 65 -7.42 21.96 -29.99
C ILE A 65 -8.33 21.06 -30.83
N ILE A 66 -8.73 21.51 -32.02
CA ILE A 66 -9.55 20.73 -32.97
C ILE A 66 -8.66 20.17 -34.10
N LYS A 67 -7.51 19.60 -33.78
CA LYS A 67 -6.93 18.62 -34.71
C LYS A 67 -7.80 17.38 -34.63
N PRO A 68 -8.41 16.91 -35.78
CA PRO A 68 -9.16 15.67 -35.72
C PRO A 68 -8.22 14.60 -35.18
N SER A 69 -8.53 14.05 -34.00
CA SER A 69 -7.88 12.86 -33.50
C SER A 69 -7.98 11.83 -34.62
N ASN A 70 -6.84 11.42 -35.16
CA ASN A 70 -6.73 10.48 -36.26
C ASN A 70 -7.63 9.26 -35.97
N PRO A 71 -8.73 8.99 -36.69
CA PRO A 71 -9.71 7.96 -36.32
C PRO A 71 -9.17 6.53 -36.54
N LYS A 72 -7.86 6.36 -36.80
CA LYS A 72 -7.21 5.06 -37.08
C LYS A 72 -6.31 4.54 -35.97
N ARG A 73 -6.38 5.05 -34.77
CA ARG A 73 -6.02 4.29 -33.58
C ARG A 73 -7.27 4.04 -32.74
N LYS A 74 -8.18 3.20 -33.21
CA LYS A 74 -8.80 2.25 -32.30
C LYS A 74 -7.62 1.47 -31.69
N ARG A 75 -7.09 1.93 -30.56
CA ARG A 75 -6.61 0.98 -29.58
C ARG A 75 -7.85 0.12 -29.31
N GLU A 76 -7.91 -1.05 -29.89
CA GLU A 76 -8.57 -2.14 -29.23
C GLU A 76 -7.85 -2.23 -27.88
N ASN A 77 -8.34 -1.48 -26.90
CA ASN A 77 -8.02 -1.68 -25.51
C ASN A 77 -8.64 -3.04 -25.19
N CYS A 78 -7.99 -4.11 -25.61
CA CYS A 78 -8.22 -5.41 -25.05
C CYS A 78 -7.71 -5.27 -23.61
N MET A 79 -8.63 -4.90 -22.70
CA MET A 79 -8.31 -4.86 -21.27
C MET A 79 -7.75 -6.23 -20.92
N ARG A 80 -6.57 -6.24 -20.30
CA ARG A 80 -5.99 -7.48 -19.82
C ARG A 80 -6.95 -8.12 -18.83
N THR A 81 -7.27 -9.38 -19.05
CA THR A 81 -8.16 -10.13 -18.16
C THR A 81 -7.37 -11.04 -17.24
N ILE A 82 -7.71 -11.04 -15.96
CA ILE A 82 -7.21 -11.99 -14.96
C ILE A 82 -8.43 -12.75 -14.42
N THR A 83 -8.37 -14.07 -14.46
CA THR A 83 -9.45 -14.91 -13.96
C THR A 83 -9.41 -15.05 -12.44
N ALA A 84 -10.57 -15.22 -11.82
CA ALA A 84 -10.69 -15.57 -10.41
C ALA A 84 -9.87 -16.82 -10.06
N ALA A 85 -9.82 -17.81 -10.94
CA ALA A 85 -9.02 -19.03 -10.75
C ALA A 85 -7.51 -18.73 -10.63
N ALA A 86 -6.96 -17.86 -11.48
CA ALA A 86 -5.57 -17.45 -11.41
C ALA A 86 -5.22 -16.75 -10.10
N ILE A 87 -6.15 -15.94 -9.58
CA ILE A 87 -6.01 -15.28 -8.27
C ILE A 87 -6.00 -16.34 -7.16
N THR A 88 -6.96 -17.26 -7.17
CA THR A 88 -7.07 -18.38 -6.20
C THR A 88 -5.79 -19.21 -6.15
N ASP A 89 -5.29 -19.65 -7.30
CA ASP A 89 -4.08 -20.47 -7.38
C ASP A 89 -2.85 -19.71 -6.87
N THR A 90 -2.76 -18.43 -7.21
CA THR A 90 -1.66 -17.56 -6.76
C THR A 90 -1.69 -17.38 -5.25
N VAL A 91 -2.85 -17.02 -4.67
CA VAL A 91 -2.99 -16.81 -3.22
C VAL A 91 -2.72 -18.10 -2.46
N ALA A 92 -3.22 -19.25 -2.92
CA ALA A 92 -2.99 -20.55 -2.27
C ALA A 92 -1.49 -20.85 -2.18
N ARG A 93 -0.77 -20.75 -3.30
CA ARG A 93 0.68 -20.95 -3.36
C ARG A 93 1.43 -19.98 -2.45
N LEU A 94 1.07 -18.69 -2.46
CA LEU A 94 1.74 -17.67 -1.64
C LEU A 94 1.49 -17.88 -0.14
N CYS A 95 0.33 -18.40 0.28
CA CYS A 95 0.07 -18.77 1.67
C CYS A 95 1.05 -19.84 2.17
N VAL A 96 1.30 -20.87 1.38
CA VAL A 96 2.24 -21.92 1.73
C VAL A 96 3.67 -21.37 1.73
N GLN A 97 4.08 -20.76 0.62
CA GLN A 97 5.43 -20.19 0.46
C GLN A 97 5.80 -19.24 1.60
N ALA A 98 4.91 -18.31 1.95
CA ALA A 98 5.20 -17.36 3.01
C ALA A 98 5.33 -18.02 4.40
N ASN A 99 4.73 -19.19 4.63
CA ASN A 99 4.80 -19.89 5.90
C ASN A 99 5.97 -20.87 6.01
N THR A 100 6.55 -21.29 4.88
CA THR A 100 7.66 -22.26 4.84
C THR A 100 9.01 -21.59 4.56
N HIS A 101 9.03 -20.41 3.93
CA HIS A 101 10.25 -19.70 3.55
C HIS A 101 10.22 -18.27 4.05
N LEU A 102 11.28 -17.85 4.75
CA LEU A 102 11.45 -16.43 5.10
C LEU A 102 11.97 -15.64 3.88
N PRO A 103 11.63 -14.36 3.77
CA PRO A 103 12.22 -13.47 2.75
C PRO A 103 13.73 -13.31 2.96
N ASP A 104 14.47 -13.14 1.86
CA ASP A 104 15.94 -13.06 1.84
C ASP A 104 16.51 -11.99 2.76
N ASP A 105 15.85 -10.84 2.89
CA ASP A 105 16.25 -9.74 3.76
C ASP A 105 16.18 -10.12 5.25
N ILE A 106 15.18 -10.90 5.63
CA ILE A 106 15.03 -11.42 7.01
C ILE A 106 16.08 -12.50 7.28
N VAL A 107 16.27 -13.43 6.33
CA VAL A 107 17.31 -14.46 6.41
C VAL A 107 18.70 -13.83 6.59
N ALA A 108 19.04 -12.86 5.73
CA ALA A 108 20.33 -12.16 5.78
C ALA A 108 20.52 -11.39 7.10
N ALA A 109 19.47 -10.74 7.61
CA ALA A 109 19.54 -10.03 8.89
C ALA A 109 19.72 -10.99 10.05
N LEU A 110 19.02 -12.12 10.06
CA LEU A 110 19.14 -13.13 11.11
C LEU A 110 20.54 -13.77 11.09
N ASP A 111 21.08 -14.11 9.91
CA ASP A 111 22.44 -14.65 9.76
C ASP A 111 23.50 -13.68 10.26
N ARG A 112 23.39 -12.40 9.90
CA ARG A 112 24.30 -11.37 10.40
C ARG A 112 24.24 -11.26 11.90
N ARG A 113 23.05 -11.15 12.48
CA ARG A 113 22.87 -10.95 13.92
C ARG A 113 23.35 -12.14 14.76
N ARG A 114 23.14 -13.40 14.34
CA ARG A 114 23.66 -14.56 15.05
C ARG A 114 25.19 -14.64 15.08
N LYS A 115 25.86 -14.04 14.09
CA LYS A 115 27.33 -13.96 14.05
C LYS A 115 27.88 -12.84 14.92
N GLU A 116 27.18 -11.69 14.94
CA GLU A 116 27.61 -10.47 15.62
C GLU A 116 27.20 -10.41 17.10
N GLU A 117 26.20 -11.17 17.54
CA GLU A 117 25.66 -11.11 18.90
C GLU A 117 26.74 -11.50 19.94
N PRO A 118 27.11 -10.58 20.84
CA PRO A 118 28.16 -10.85 21.80
C PRO A 118 27.71 -11.64 23.05
N TRP A 119 26.40 -11.59 23.36
CA TRP A 119 25.85 -12.25 24.54
C TRP A 119 25.66 -13.76 24.27
N PRO A 120 26.34 -14.66 25.04
CA PRO A 120 26.37 -16.09 24.69
C PRO A 120 25.00 -16.75 24.60
N LEU A 121 24.11 -16.50 25.55
CA LEU A 121 22.75 -17.07 25.53
C LEU A 121 21.91 -16.55 24.36
N ALA A 122 22.01 -15.25 24.02
CA ALA A 122 21.35 -14.68 22.89
C ALA A 122 21.87 -15.24 21.56
N LYS A 123 23.18 -15.44 21.46
CA LYS A 123 23.83 -16.06 20.31
C LYS A 123 23.35 -17.49 20.09
N GLU A 124 23.30 -18.28 21.17
CA GLU A 124 22.76 -19.65 21.13
C GLU A 124 21.30 -19.64 20.71
N THR A 125 20.48 -18.74 21.27
CA THR A 125 19.07 -18.57 20.92
C THR A 125 18.89 -18.24 19.43
N LEU A 126 19.69 -17.30 18.89
CA LEU A 126 19.66 -16.97 17.45
C LEU A 126 20.08 -18.16 16.59
N GLY A 127 21.02 -18.99 17.07
CA GLY A 127 21.39 -20.27 16.44
C GLY A 127 20.21 -21.22 16.33
N LEU A 128 19.48 -21.42 17.43
CA LEU A 128 18.26 -22.28 17.42
C LEU A 128 17.16 -21.75 16.47
N LEU A 129 16.97 -20.42 16.41
CA LEU A 129 16.03 -19.82 15.45
C LEU A 129 16.46 -20.06 14.00
N TRP A 130 17.75 -19.98 13.74
CA TRP A 130 18.33 -20.29 12.44
C TRP A 130 18.13 -21.75 12.05
N ASP A 131 18.48 -22.67 12.91
CA ASP A 131 18.36 -24.12 12.68
C ASP A 131 16.89 -24.52 12.42
N ASN A 132 15.95 -23.92 13.17
CA ASN A 132 14.52 -24.10 12.94
C ASN A 132 14.07 -23.60 11.57
N MET A 133 14.56 -22.46 11.12
CA MET A 133 14.26 -21.90 9.81
C MET A 133 14.79 -22.83 8.69
N GLU A 134 16.07 -23.26 8.77
CA GLU A 134 16.64 -24.17 7.78
C GLU A 134 15.90 -25.51 7.73
N LEU A 135 15.54 -26.07 8.89
CA LEU A 135 14.80 -27.32 8.97
C LEU A 135 13.40 -27.21 8.34
N ALA A 136 12.73 -26.08 8.59
CA ALA A 136 11.40 -25.80 8.02
C ALA A 136 11.47 -25.72 6.48
N GLU A 137 12.46 -25.00 5.95
CA GLU A 137 12.68 -24.87 4.50
C GLU A 137 13.02 -26.22 3.85
N GLN A 138 13.95 -26.99 4.44
CA GLN A 138 14.35 -28.31 3.90
C GLN A 138 13.23 -29.34 3.86
N LYS A 139 12.23 -29.20 4.74
CA LYS A 139 11.13 -30.17 4.87
C LYS A 139 9.78 -29.63 4.41
N ASP A 140 9.73 -28.42 3.83
CA ASP A 140 8.49 -27.75 3.45
C ASP A 140 7.47 -27.68 4.60
N LEU A 141 7.96 -27.42 5.83
CA LEU A 141 7.13 -27.32 7.02
C LEU A 141 6.93 -25.85 7.43
N PRO A 142 5.81 -25.51 8.08
CA PRO A 142 5.64 -24.18 8.66
C PRO A 142 6.73 -23.86 9.68
N ILE A 143 7.33 -22.66 9.56
CA ILE A 143 8.42 -22.22 10.45
C ILE A 143 7.93 -22.04 11.89
N CYS A 144 6.65 -21.75 12.09
CA CYS A 144 6.02 -21.52 13.38
C CYS A 144 4.64 -22.16 13.43
N GLN A 145 4.21 -22.58 14.63
CA GLN A 145 2.84 -23.08 14.83
C GLN A 145 1.77 -22.02 14.62
N ASP A 146 2.07 -20.73 14.83
CA ASP A 146 1.18 -19.63 14.47
C ASP A 146 1.43 -19.24 13.01
N THR A 147 0.70 -19.86 12.10
CA THR A 147 0.75 -19.57 10.67
C THR A 147 -0.07 -18.33 10.31
N GLY A 148 -0.69 -17.69 11.29
CA GLY A 148 -1.24 -16.35 11.25
C GLY A 148 -2.57 -16.19 10.51
N MET A 149 -3.10 -14.98 10.57
CA MET A 149 -4.15 -14.49 9.68
C MET A 149 -3.54 -14.12 8.34
N ALA A 150 -4.15 -14.55 7.24
CA ALA A 150 -3.72 -14.16 5.91
C ALA A 150 -4.06 -12.69 5.63
N CYS A 151 -3.05 -11.83 5.66
CA CYS A 151 -3.15 -10.46 5.15
C CYS A 151 -2.74 -10.46 3.67
N VAL A 152 -3.68 -10.12 2.80
CA VAL A 152 -3.48 -10.13 1.34
C VAL A 152 -3.51 -8.71 0.82
N PHE A 153 -2.38 -8.26 0.30
CA PHE A 153 -2.25 -6.94 -0.31
C PHE A 153 -2.24 -7.09 -1.82
N VAL A 154 -3.10 -6.35 -2.50
CA VAL A 154 -3.22 -6.40 -3.95
C VAL A 154 -3.07 -5.00 -4.54
N GLU A 155 -2.07 -4.83 -5.40
CA GLU A 155 -1.97 -3.68 -6.27
C GLU A 155 -2.53 -4.08 -7.64
N LEU A 156 -3.69 -3.52 -7.98
CA LEU A 156 -4.44 -3.84 -9.18
C LEU A 156 -4.39 -2.67 -10.18
N GLY A 157 -3.92 -2.93 -11.37
CA GLY A 157 -3.90 -1.97 -12.47
C GLY A 157 -5.32 -1.58 -12.89
N GLN A 158 -5.52 -0.29 -13.17
CA GLN A 158 -6.82 0.26 -13.58
C GLN A 158 -7.30 -0.28 -14.94
N ASP A 159 -6.39 -0.78 -15.77
CA ASP A 159 -6.65 -1.31 -17.10
C ASP A 159 -6.82 -2.85 -17.09
N ILE A 160 -7.08 -3.44 -15.91
CA ILE A 160 -7.35 -4.88 -15.73
C ILE A 160 -8.83 -5.13 -15.51
N HIS A 161 -9.35 -6.13 -16.21
CA HIS A 161 -10.63 -6.75 -15.92
C HIS A 161 -10.45 -8.02 -15.10
N ILE A 162 -11.16 -8.13 -13.97
CA ILE A 162 -11.23 -9.39 -13.20
C ILE A 162 -12.45 -10.17 -13.68
N GLU A 163 -12.22 -11.37 -14.22
CA GLU A 163 -13.28 -12.30 -14.59
C GLU A 163 -13.65 -13.18 -13.41
N GLY A 164 -14.81 -12.92 -12.82
CA GLY A 164 -15.33 -13.59 -11.64
C GLY A 164 -15.30 -12.72 -10.38
N ASP A 165 -15.54 -13.33 -9.22
CA ASP A 165 -15.58 -12.66 -7.92
C ASP A 165 -14.16 -12.63 -7.31
N PHE A 166 -13.60 -11.43 -7.23
CA PHE A 166 -12.25 -11.19 -6.72
C PHE A 166 -12.11 -11.56 -5.24
N GLU A 167 -13.05 -11.14 -4.42
CA GLU A 167 -12.97 -11.35 -2.96
C GLU A 167 -13.11 -12.83 -2.62
N GLN A 168 -14.05 -13.51 -3.26
CA GLN A 168 -14.23 -14.96 -3.11
C GLN A 168 -13.02 -15.74 -3.64
N ALA A 169 -12.39 -15.29 -4.72
CA ALA A 169 -11.17 -15.92 -5.25
C ALA A 169 -10.01 -15.85 -4.25
N VAL A 170 -9.85 -14.70 -3.56
CA VAL A 170 -8.83 -14.56 -2.51
C VAL A 170 -9.15 -15.48 -1.32
N HIS A 171 -10.40 -15.50 -0.86
CA HIS A 171 -10.81 -16.36 0.25
C HIS A 171 -10.63 -17.85 -0.08
N GLU A 172 -11.00 -18.26 -1.29
CA GLU A 172 -10.78 -19.65 -1.74
C GLU A 172 -9.29 -19.99 -1.82
N GLY A 173 -8.45 -19.06 -2.28
CA GLY A 173 -7.00 -19.21 -2.26
C GLY A 173 -6.44 -19.42 -0.85
N VAL A 174 -6.92 -18.64 0.13
CA VAL A 174 -6.54 -18.84 1.54
C VAL A 174 -7.03 -20.19 2.06
N ARG A 175 -8.29 -20.57 1.82
CA ARG A 175 -8.86 -21.84 2.25
C ARG A 175 -8.02 -23.01 1.73
N ARG A 176 -7.69 -23.01 0.44
CA ARG A 176 -6.87 -24.04 -0.20
C ARG A 176 -5.45 -24.05 0.36
N GLY A 177 -4.78 -22.91 0.38
CA GLY A 177 -3.40 -22.80 0.85
C GLY A 177 -3.23 -23.25 2.31
N TYR A 178 -4.17 -22.88 3.19
CA TYR A 178 -4.14 -23.32 4.59
C TYR A 178 -4.53 -24.80 4.76
N GLY A 179 -5.33 -25.35 3.84
CA GLY A 179 -5.65 -26.78 3.83
C GLY A 179 -4.50 -27.62 3.29
N GLU A 180 -4.03 -27.35 2.11
CA GLU A 180 -2.98 -28.09 1.40
C GLU A 180 -1.61 -27.97 2.06
N GLY A 181 -1.28 -26.79 2.61
CA GLY A 181 -0.03 -26.53 3.34
C GLY A 181 -0.04 -27.00 4.80
N TYR A 182 -1.10 -27.67 5.27
CA TYR A 182 -1.25 -28.08 6.67
C TYR A 182 -1.07 -26.94 7.67
N LEU A 183 -1.48 -25.72 7.28
CA LEU A 183 -1.34 -24.52 8.09
C LEU A 183 -2.44 -24.46 9.16
N ARG A 184 -2.12 -23.86 10.30
CA ARG A 184 -3.07 -23.72 11.41
C ARG A 184 -4.19 -22.76 11.07
N LYS A 185 -5.44 -23.20 11.23
CA LYS A 185 -6.68 -22.43 11.00
C LYS A 185 -7.00 -21.64 12.27
N SER A 186 -6.69 -20.35 12.30
CA SER A 186 -6.71 -19.53 13.50
C SER A 186 -7.85 -18.49 13.53
N ILE A 187 -8.67 -18.40 12.45
CA ILE A 187 -9.72 -17.39 12.36
C ILE A 187 -10.97 -17.82 13.10
N VAL A 188 -11.52 -16.90 13.88
CA VAL A 188 -12.84 -17.03 14.50
C VAL A 188 -13.84 -16.13 13.78
N GLY A 189 -15.04 -16.65 13.49
CA GLY A 189 -16.08 -15.95 12.73
C GLY A 189 -16.70 -14.76 13.49
N ASP A 190 -16.63 -14.78 14.81
CA ASP A 190 -17.07 -13.68 15.66
C ASP A 190 -16.04 -13.45 16.79
N PRO A 191 -15.60 -12.22 17.03
CA PRO A 191 -14.52 -11.95 17.99
C PRO A 191 -14.92 -12.17 19.45
N LEU A 192 -16.21 -12.15 19.78
CA LEU A 192 -16.71 -12.36 21.13
C LEU A 192 -17.18 -13.80 21.36
N ARG A 193 -17.88 -14.40 20.39
CA ARG A 193 -18.38 -15.79 20.48
C ARG A 193 -17.31 -16.83 20.24
N ARG A 194 -16.21 -16.46 19.54
CA ARG A 194 -14.98 -17.24 19.39
C ARG A 194 -15.13 -18.59 18.68
N VAL A 195 -16.11 -18.75 17.81
CA VAL A 195 -16.28 -19.97 16.99
C VAL A 195 -15.32 -19.94 15.82
N ASN A 196 -14.45 -20.96 15.72
CA ASN A 196 -13.49 -21.06 14.63
C ASN A 196 -14.19 -21.31 13.28
N THR A 197 -13.71 -20.65 12.21
CA THR A 197 -14.28 -20.80 10.86
C THR A 197 -13.93 -22.13 10.20
N GLY A 198 -12.88 -22.80 10.67
CA GLY A 198 -12.46 -24.11 10.18
C GLY A 198 -11.60 -24.08 8.91
N ASP A 199 -11.41 -22.93 8.29
CA ASP A 199 -10.73 -22.79 7.01
C ASP A 199 -9.77 -21.59 6.89
N ASN A 200 -9.59 -20.85 7.98
CA ASN A 200 -8.77 -19.64 8.11
C ASN A 200 -9.27 -18.45 7.25
N THR A 201 -10.52 -18.44 6.85
CA THR A 201 -11.17 -17.28 6.20
C THR A 201 -12.08 -16.52 7.16
N PRO A 202 -12.39 -15.23 6.87
CA PRO A 202 -11.93 -14.43 5.73
C PRO A 202 -10.47 -13.99 5.84
N ALA A 203 -9.85 -13.73 4.70
CA ALA A 203 -8.59 -13.01 4.63
C ALA A 203 -8.77 -11.53 4.96
N ALA A 204 -7.73 -10.90 5.49
CA ALA A 204 -7.67 -9.43 5.58
C ALA A 204 -7.16 -8.87 4.24
N ILE A 205 -8.07 -8.46 3.36
CA ILE A 205 -7.77 -8.00 2.01
C ILE A 205 -7.55 -6.49 2.02
N THR A 206 -6.45 -6.04 1.44
CA THR A 206 -6.16 -4.64 1.14
C THR A 206 -5.96 -4.47 -0.35
N LEU A 207 -6.87 -3.76 -1.01
CA LEU A 207 -6.82 -3.47 -2.44
C LEU A 207 -6.39 -2.03 -2.67
N ARG A 208 -5.40 -1.84 -3.55
CA ARG A 208 -4.96 -0.55 -4.05
C ARG A 208 -5.04 -0.53 -5.57
N LEU A 209 -5.76 0.44 -6.12
CA LEU A 209 -5.74 0.69 -7.55
C LEU A 209 -4.48 1.49 -7.92
N VAL A 210 -3.79 1.03 -8.98
CA VAL A 210 -2.59 1.66 -9.53
C VAL A 210 -2.75 1.88 -11.04
N PRO A 211 -2.03 2.82 -11.66
CA PRO A 211 -2.05 2.98 -13.11
C PRO A 211 -1.54 1.73 -13.84
N GLY A 212 -2.11 1.46 -15.05
CA GLY A 212 -1.62 0.42 -15.97
C GLY A 212 -2.24 -0.95 -15.77
N GLU A 213 -1.56 -1.99 -16.29
CA GLU A 213 -2.05 -3.37 -16.45
C GLU A 213 -1.36 -4.37 -15.51
N GLY A 214 -0.67 -3.91 -14.47
CA GLY A 214 0.01 -4.76 -13.51
C GLY A 214 -0.94 -5.27 -12.44
N CYS A 215 -0.79 -6.53 -12.02
CA CYS A 215 -1.41 -7.04 -10.80
C CYS A 215 -0.34 -7.68 -9.93
N THR A 216 -0.14 -7.12 -8.74
CA THR A 216 0.82 -7.65 -7.76
C THR A 216 0.03 -8.11 -6.53
N ILE A 217 0.21 -9.38 -6.16
CA ILE A 217 -0.40 -9.95 -4.95
C ILE A 217 0.71 -10.28 -3.96
N THR A 218 0.61 -9.77 -2.75
CA THR A 218 1.49 -10.11 -1.63
C THR A 218 0.67 -10.71 -0.50
N VAL A 219 1.02 -11.92 -0.10
CA VAL A 219 0.47 -12.57 1.09
C VAL A 219 1.48 -12.42 2.22
N ALA A 220 1.06 -11.80 3.32
CA ALA A 220 1.85 -11.58 4.53
C ALA A 220 1.08 -12.15 5.73
N PRO A 221 1.23 -13.44 6.04
CA PRO A 221 0.55 -14.05 7.18
C PRO A 221 1.00 -13.41 8.49
N LYS A 222 0.07 -12.92 9.29
CA LYS A 222 0.35 -12.17 10.51
C LYS A 222 -0.01 -12.95 11.76
N GLY A 223 1.02 -13.36 12.50
CA GLY A 223 0.86 -14.02 13.79
C GLY A 223 0.36 -13.07 14.88
N PHE A 224 -0.54 -13.54 15.75
CA PHE A 224 -1.22 -12.68 16.72
C PHE A 224 -0.47 -12.50 18.03
N GLY A 225 0.53 -13.30 18.34
CA GLY A 225 1.42 -13.02 19.47
C GLY A 225 2.09 -11.64 19.35
N SER A 226 2.58 -11.34 18.15
CA SER A 226 3.16 -10.02 17.87
C SER A 226 2.14 -8.97 17.50
N GLU A 227 1.03 -9.32 16.79
CA GLU A 227 -0.03 -8.37 16.45
C GLU A 227 -0.64 -7.72 17.69
N ASN A 228 -0.87 -8.50 18.74
CA ASN A 228 -1.42 -8.01 20.01
C ASN A 228 -0.52 -6.98 20.72
N MET A 229 0.75 -6.90 20.36
CA MET A 229 1.69 -5.93 20.92
C MET A 229 1.73 -4.61 20.14
N SER A 230 0.99 -4.54 19.04
CA SER A 230 0.89 -3.33 18.19
C SER A 230 0.09 -2.24 18.90
N ARG A 231 0.45 -0.98 18.65
CA ARG A 231 -0.18 0.17 19.27
C ARG A 231 -0.43 1.30 18.27
N LEU A 232 -1.49 2.04 18.51
CA LEU A 232 -1.81 3.27 17.80
C LEU A 232 -2.04 4.39 18.81
N GLY A 233 -1.48 5.56 18.54
CA GLY A 233 -1.63 6.77 19.33
C GLY A 233 -1.94 7.98 18.47
N MET A 234 -2.81 8.85 18.99
CA MET A 234 -3.08 10.16 18.41
C MET A 234 -2.27 11.20 19.17
N LEU A 235 -1.04 11.47 18.71
CA LEU A 235 -0.16 12.43 19.33
C LEU A 235 -0.55 13.87 18.95
N LYS A 236 -0.01 14.82 19.68
CA LYS A 236 -0.16 16.26 19.37
C LYS A 236 0.98 16.70 18.44
N PRO A 237 0.77 17.64 17.51
CA PRO A 237 1.85 18.19 16.69
C PRO A 237 3.03 18.74 17.51
N ALA A 238 2.77 19.25 18.70
CA ALA A 238 3.81 19.74 19.62
C ALA A 238 4.72 18.65 20.17
N ASP A 239 4.30 17.38 20.16
CA ASP A 239 5.14 16.26 20.61
C ASP A 239 6.29 15.99 19.62
N GLY A 240 6.11 16.37 18.34
CA GLY A 240 7.15 16.32 17.32
C GLY A 240 7.77 14.95 17.13
N VAL A 241 9.01 14.93 16.62
CA VAL A 241 9.76 13.70 16.37
C VAL A 241 10.08 12.96 17.67
N GLU A 242 10.36 13.68 18.75
CA GLU A 242 10.67 13.07 20.06
C GLU A 242 9.46 12.32 20.64
N GLY A 243 8.25 12.86 20.44
CA GLY A 243 7.02 12.17 20.81
C GLY A 243 6.82 10.89 20.00
N VAL A 244 7.13 10.91 18.70
CA VAL A 244 7.08 9.72 17.85
C VAL A 244 8.10 8.67 18.31
N LYS A 245 9.37 9.05 18.51
CA LYS A 245 10.41 8.15 19.01
C LYS A 245 10.00 7.53 20.35
N LYS A 246 9.57 8.37 21.28
CA LYS A 246 9.10 7.90 22.59
C LYS A 246 7.95 6.90 22.47
N PHE A 247 6.97 7.15 21.60
CA PHE A 247 5.83 6.23 21.39
C PHE A 247 6.29 4.86 20.87
N VAL A 248 7.22 4.85 19.89
CA VAL A 248 7.80 3.61 19.34
C VAL A 248 8.55 2.85 20.41
N LEU A 249 9.46 3.50 21.13
CA LEU A 249 10.26 2.89 22.19
C LEU A 249 9.41 2.36 23.35
N ASP A 250 8.39 3.11 23.77
CA ASP A 250 7.45 2.67 24.80
C ASP A 250 6.62 1.47 24.33
N THR A 251 6.29 1.40 23.03
CA THR A 251 5.60 0.23 22.45
C THR A 251 6.47 -1.01 22.56
N VAL A 252 7.73 -0.93 22.17
CA VAL A 252 8.68 -2.06 22.25
C VAL A 252 8.92 -2.47 23.70
N ARG A 253 9.12 -1.51 24.60
CA ARG A 253 9.34 -1.78 26.04
C ARG A 253 8.15 -2.51 26.67
N GLN A 254 6.92 -2.09 26.35
CA GLN A 254 5.71 -2.75 26.85
C GLN A 254 5.47 -4.12 26.20
N ALA A 255 5.87 -4.31 24.96
CA ALA A 255 5.81 -5.61 24.29
C ALA A 255 6.76 -6.62 24.96
N GLY A 256 7.97 -6.20 25.33
CA GLY A 256 8.96 -7.06 25.96
C GLY A 256 9.23 -8.34 25.16
N PRO A 257 9.22 -9.52 25.82
CA PRO A 257 9.44 -10.81 25.17
C PRO A 257 8.21 -11.36 24.40
N ASN A 258 7.01 -10.79 24.65
CA ASN A 258 5.74 -11.37 24.14
C ASN A 258 5.68 -11.53 22.61
N PRO A 259 6.25 -10.62 21.78
CA PRO A 259 6.22 -10.76 20.32
C PRO A 259 7.27 -11.72 19.77
N CYS A 260 7.94 -12.52 20.59
CA CYS A 260 9.04 -13.41 20.20
C CYS A 260 10.17 -12.68 19.42
N PRO A 261 10.92 -11.77 20.10
CA PRO A 261 12.04 -11.09 19.46
C PRO A 261 13.13 -12.07 18.97
N PRO A 262 13.95 -11.66 17.99
CA PRO A 262 14.07 -10.30 17.46
C PRO A 262 12.88 -9.90 16.61
N ILE A 263 12.36 -8.69 16.85
CA ILE A 263 11.17 -8.17 16.17
C ILE A 263 11.50 -7.46 14.85
N VAL A 264 10.47 -7.27 14.05
CA VAL A 264 10.47 -6.33 12.92
C VAL A 264 9.31 -5.36 13.13
N LEU A 265 9.53 -4.07 12.89
CA LEU A 265 8.50 -3.06 13.09
C LEU A 265 8.09 -2.39 11.78
N GLY A 266 6.80 -2.27 11.60
CA GLY A 266 6.21 -1.32 10.65
C GLY A 266 5.65 -0.11 11.41
N ILE A 267 6.06 1.08 11.02
CA ILE A 267 5.67 2.32 11.68
C ILE A 267 4.93 3.19 10.69
N GLY A 268 3.73 3.61 11.04
CA GLY A 268 2.95 4.60 10.30
C GLY A 268 3.01 5.94 11.00
N VAL A 269 3.17 7.02 10.25
CA VAL A 269 3.15 8.40 10.77
C VAL A 269 2.26 9.26 9.89
N GLY A 270 1.31 9.99 10.49
CA GLY A 270 0.40 10.86 9.77
C GLY A 270 -0.83 10.14 9.19
N GLY A 271 -1.51 10.79 8.25
CA GLY A 271 -2.81 10.34 7.74
C GLY A 271 -3.95 10.58 8.71
N SER A 272 -4.95 9.70 8.69
CA SER A 272 -6.08 9.61 9.62
C SER A 272 -5.91 8.40 10.54
N PHE A 273 -6.86 8.20 11.47
CA PHE A 273 -6.83 7.08 12.43
C PHE A 273 -6.71 5.70 11.74
N ASP A 274 -7.50 5.47 10.72
CA ASP A 274 -7.47 4.24 9.90
C ASP A 274 -6.24 4.18 9.00
N LYS A 275 -5.87 5.32 8.39
CA LYS A 275 -4.73 5.39 7.48
C LYS A 275 -3.41 5.10 8.17
N VAL A 276 -3.20 5.60 9.38
CA VAL A 276 -1.95 5.37 10.12
C VAL A 276 -1.76 3.90 10.49
N ALA A 277 -2.84 3.20 10.85
CA ALA A 277 -2.82 1.76 11.10
C ALA A 277 -2.46 0.97 9.83
N TYR A 278 -3.06 1.35 8.68
CA TYR A 278 -2.70 0.80 7.38
C TYR A 278 -1.22 1.03 7.04
N LEU A 279 -0.71 2.26 7.22
CA LEU A 279 0.69 2.58 6.93
C LEU A 279 1.64 1.70 7.75
N ALA A 280 1.38 1.54 9.04
CA ALA A 280 2.19 0.70 9.91
C ALA A 280 2.20 -0.77 9.44
N LYS A 281 1.05 -1.31 9.04
CA LYS A 281 0.97 -2.69 8.55
C LYS A 281 1.63 -2.83 7.17
N HIS A 282 1.44 -1.88 6.28
CA HIS A 282 2.02 -1.87 4.94
C HIS A 282 3.56 -1.71 4.98
N ALA A 283 4.08 -0.94 5.93
CA ALA A 283 5.51 -0.77 6.14
C ALA A 283 6.26 -2.09 6.39
N LEU A 284 5.60 -3.12 6.95
CA LEU A 284 6.17 -4.46 7.11
C LEU A 284 6.41 -5.21 5.79
N LEU A 285 5.85 -4.74 4.67
CA LEU A 285 6.07 -5.34 3.35
C LEU A 285 7.38 -4.88 2.71
N ARG A 286 7.91 -3.73 3.13
CA ARG A 286 9.19 -3.24 2.62
C ARG A 286 10.32 -4.12 3.17
N PRO A 287 11.25 -4.60 2.31
CA PRO A 287 12.45 -5.27 2.76
C PRO A 287 13.24 -4.43 3.77
N ILE A 288 13.66 -5.05 4.88
CA ILE A 288 14.33 -4.33 5.97
C ILE A 288 15.75 -3.89 5.63
N ASP A 289 16.32 -4.40 4.55
CA ASP A 289 17.59 -3.97 3.97
C ASP A 289 17.47 -2.76 3.03
N ARG A 290 16.22 -2.29 2.77
CA ARG A 290 15.95 -1.11 1.96
C ARG A 290 15.56 0.07 2.85
N PRO A 291 16.45 1.07 3.01
CA PRO A 291 16.14 2.28 3.77
C PRO A 291 14.96 3.03 3.13
N ASN A 292 14.35 3.93 3.89
CA ASN A 292 13.34 4.83 3.35
C ASN A 292 13.92 5.66 2.19
N ALA A 293 13.09 5.92 1.18
CA ALA A 293 13.48 6.77 0.04
C ALA A 293 13.70 8.24 0.46
N ASP A 294 13.03 8.70 1.52
CA ASP A 294 13.27 10.00 2.13
C ASP A 294 14.42 9.88 3.14
N PRO A 295 15.55 10.60 2.94
CA PRO A 295 16.70 10.54 3.83
C PRO A 295 16.38 10.89 5.30
N TYR A 296 15.40 11.75 5.54
CA TYR A 296 14.97 12.11 6.90
C TYR A 296 14.39 10.89 7.63
N TYR A 297 13.50 10.16 7.00
CA TYR A 297 12.95 8.93 7.58
C TYR A 297 13.96 7.79 7.62
N ALA A 298 14.86 7.70 6.64
CA ALA A 298 15.94 6.72 6.65
C ALA A 298 16.88 6.90 7.87
N GLN A 299 17.21 8.15 8.18
CA GLN A 299 17.97 8.48 9.40
C GLN A 299 17.19 8.09 10.68
N LEU A 300 15.92 8.45 10.75
CA LEU A 300 15.07 8.12 11.91
C LEU A 300 14.91 6.59 12.09
N GLU A 301 14.82 5.83 10.98
CA GLU A 301 14.84 4.36 11.02
C GLU A 301 16.14 3.83 11.67
N GLY A 302 17.30 4.37 11.29
CA GLY A 302 18.59 4.00 11.88
C GLY A 302 18.66 4.31 13.36
N GLU A 303 18.31 5.52 13.78
CA GLU A 303 18.30 5.97 15.17
C GLU A 303 17.41 5.08 16.04
N LEU A 304 16.18 4.84 15.60
CA LEU A 304 15.23 3.98 16.32
C LEU A 304 15.72 2.54 16.45
N LEU A 305 16.34 1.99 15.40
CA LEU A 305 16.89 0.63 15.44
C LEU A 305 18.02 0.49 16.49
N GLU A 306 18.90 1.48 16.56
CA GLU A 306 19.98 1.53 17.55
C GLU A 306 19.40 1.64 18.98
N GLU A 307 18.46 2.56 19.22
CA GLU A 307 17.84 2.76 20.52
C GLU A 307 17.05 1.52 20.99
N ILE A 308 16.35 0.83 20.08
CA ILE A 308 15.62 -0.40 20.39
C ILE A 308 16.58 -1.53 20.78
N ASN A 309 17.66 -1.69 20.02
CA ASN A 309 18.65 -2.73 20.31
C ASN A 309 19.43 -2.45 21.61
N ALA A 310 19.63 -1.18 21.96
CA ALA A 310 20.22 -0.77 23.25
C ALA A 310 19.32 -1.10 24.46
N MET A 311 18.03 -1.42 24.27
CA MET A 311 17.15 -1.84 25.38
C MET A 311 17.54 -3.19 25.98
N GLY A 312 18.27 -4.03 25.25
CA GLY A 312 18.80 -5.29 25.76
C GLY A 312 17.74 -6.36 26.05
N ILE A 313 16.55 -6.30 25.42
CA ILE A 313 15.51 -7.34 25.55
C ILE A 313 16.04 -8.65 24.97
N GLY A 314 16.66 -8.57 23.79
CA GLY A 314 17.33 -9.68 23.12
C GLY A 314 16.41 -10.76 22.55
N PRO A 315 17.00 -11.76 21.87
CA PRO A 315 16.25 -12.87 21.26
C PRO A 315 15.43 -13.62 22.30
N GLN A 316 14.15 -13.81 22.02
CA GLN A 316 13.15 -14.46 22.89
C GLN A 316 13.04 -13.86 24.31
N GLY A 317 13.60 -12.64 24.52
CA GLY A 317 13.59 -11.97 25.81
C GLY A 317 14.70 -12.44 26.78
N PHE A 318 15.71 -13.16 26.30
CA PHE A 318 16.82 -13.68 27.13
C PHE A 318 18.00 -12.72 27.28
N GLY A 319 17.79 -11.44 26.94
CA GLY A 319 18.88 -10.45 26.97
C GLY A 319 19.71 -10.48 25.67
N GLY A 320 20.67 -9.57 25.57
CA GLY A 320 21.52 -9.41 24.39
C GLY A 320 21.17 -8.17 23.57
N GLN A 321 21.91 -7.95 22.49
CA GLN A 321 21.79 -6.74 21.69
C GLN A 321 20.79 -6.86 20.52
N THR A 322 20.35 -8.07 20.18
CA THR A 322 19.47 -8.30 19.04
C THR A 322 18.01 -8.34 19.47
N THR A 323 17.44 -7.17 19.75
CA THR A 323 16.01 -7.02 20.05
C THR A 323 15.16 -6.86 18.77
N CYS A 324 15.70 -6.14 17.78
CA CYS A 324 15.03 -5.82 16.51
C CYS A 324 15.96 -6.11 15.33
N LEU A 325 15.45 -6.77 14.29
CA LEU A 325 16.20 -7.03 13.04
C LEU A 325 16.18 -5.81 12.12
N GLY A 326 15.07 -5.08 12.10
CA GLY A 326 14.88 -3.91 11.25
C GLY A 326 13.51 -3.28 11.46
N LEU A 327 13.35 -2.09 10.93
CA LEU A 327 12.09 -1.37 10.96
C LEU A 327 11.91 -0.52 9.71
N SER A 328 10.65 -0.23 9.40
CA SER A 328 10.28 0.60 8.26
C SER A 328 9.27 1.65 8.67
N ILE A 329 9.47 2.90 8.24
CA ILE A 329 8.53 4.00 8.46
C ILE A 329 7.82 4.31 7.15
N GLU A 330 6.49 4.43 7.18
CA GLU A 330 5.69 5.03 6.12
C GLU A 330 4.96 6.26 6.64
N ALA A 331 5.05 7.36 5.91
CA ALA A 331 4.44 8.62 6.28
C ALA A 331 3.39 9.06 5.26
N ALA A 332 2.38 9.77 5.73
CA ALA A 332 1.37 10.39 4.87
C ALA A 332 1.04 11.80 5.38
N PRO A 333 0.60 12.71 4.47
CA PRO A 333 0.07 14.00 4.88
C PRO A 333 -1.04 13.84 5.92
N THR A 334 -1.07 14.74 6.93
CA THR A 334 -2.04 14.69 8.01
C THR A 334 -2.66 16.06 8.25
N HIS A 335 -3.72 16.13 9.04
CA HIS A 335 -4.34 17.39 9.44
C HIS A 335 -3.40 18.19 10.36
N VAL A 336 -3.39 19.52 10.22
CA VAL A 336 -2.50 20.44 10.96
C VAL A 336 -2.57 20.26 12.48
N ALA A 337 -3.69 19.80 13.02
CA ALA A 337 -3.93 19.63 14.46
C ALA A 337 -3.63 18.20 14.96
N GLY A 338 -3.14 17.30 14.13
CA GLY A 338 -2.92 15.89 14.51
C GLY A 338 -1.54 15.36 14.16
N LEU A 339 -1.07 14.39 14.94
CA LEU A 339 0.12 13.60 14.67
C LEU A 339 -0.17 12.13 15.02
N PRO A 340 -0.97 11.43 14.20
CA PRO A 340 -1.23 10.01 14.43
C PRO A 340 0.05 9.18 14.22
N VAL A 341 0.27 8.20 15.09
CA VAL A 341 1.38 7.25 15.01
C VAL A 341 0.86 5.85 15.27
N ALA A 342 1.27 4.88 14.48
CA ALA A 342 0.99 3.48 14.72
C ALA A 342 2.27 2.65 14.60
N VAL A 343 2.39 1.64 15.45
CA VAL A 343 3.49 0.68 15.45
C VAL A 343 2.88 -0.71 15.32
N ASN A 344 3.09 -1.36 14.18
CA ASN A 344 2.73 -2.74 13.97
C ASN A 344 3.94 -3.64 14.25
N VAL A 345 3.83 -4.47 15.28
CA VAL A 345 4.92 -5.34 15.72
C VAL A 345 4.83 -6.69 15.00
N SER A 346 5.93 -7.17 14.48
CA SER A 346 6.09 -8.53 13.95
C SER A 346 7.22 -9.26 14.63
N CYS A 347 7.14 -10.60 14.73
CA CYS A 347 8.18 -11.44 15.34
C CYS A 347 9.34 -11.73 14.37
N HIS A 348 10.30 -12.52 14.79
CA HIS A 348 11.41 -12.97 13.94
C HIS A 348 10.95 -13.75 12.71
N VAL A 349 9.75 -14.36 12.76
CA VAL A 349 9.11 -14.97 11.57
C VAL A 349 8.28 -13.91 10.85
N THR A 350 8.89 -12.79 10.49
CA THR A 350 8.28 -11.80 9.58
C THR A 350 8.35 -12.34 8.17
N ARG A 351 7.20 -12.70 7.63
CA ARG A 351 7.05 -13.48 6.41
C ARG A 351 6.18 -12.78 5.40
N ARG A 352 6.54 -12.89 4.14
CA ARG A 352 5.76 -12.42 2.99
C ARG A 352 6.19 -13.16 1.74
N ALA A 353 5.25 -13.38 0.85
CA ALA A 353 5.52 -13.89 -0.48
C ALA A 353 4.73 -13.06 -1.50
N THR A 354 5.34 -12.76 -2.64
CA THR A 354 4.79 -11.87 -3.66
C THR A 354 4.82 -12.51 -5.02
N ALA A 355 3.75 -12.31 -5.78
CA ALA A 355 3.68 -12.71 -7.19
C ALA A 355 3.09 -11.57 -8.03
N LYS A 356 3.50 -11.54 -9.29
CA LYS A 356 2.91 -10.70 -10.33
C LYS A 356 2.10 -11.59 -11.28
N LEU A 357 0.86 -11.21 -11.48
CA LEU A 357 -0.07 -11.80 -12.44
C LEU A 357 -0.08 -10.98 -13.72
#